data_ecbfe45cefec3d614979b56a96780503
#
_entry.id   ecbfe45cefec3d614979b56a96780503
#
_cell.length_a   1.000
_cell.length_b   1.000
_cell.length_c   1.000
_cell.angle_alpha   90.00
_cell.angle_beta   90.00
_cell.angle_gamma   90.00
#
_symmetry.space_group_name_H-M   'P 1'
#
loop_
_entity.id
_entity.type
_entity.pdbx_description
1 polymer ?
#
loop_
_entity_poly.entity_id
_entity_poly.type
_entity_poly.pdbx_seq_one_letter_code
_entity_poly.pdbx_strand_id
1 'polypeptide(L)'
;YYTIENSGLDPDHQWFGNVWLNPPFSRPLCEQFIDRLIKEWEEDNVDQAVVLVNVSTGKWFHVLLEFFPVAYPRHCSLHRNARIEFYPLKGNPRGTDNNSSGQAIFYLPPGPPEFCEGHINSFYRAFREICTIPWKGE
;
A
#
# COMPACT_ATOMS: atom_id res chain seq x y z
N TYR A 1 -1.80 11.43 -10.71
CA TYR A 1 -0.93 11.93 -9.66
C TYR A 1 -1.62 13.09 -8.92
N TYR A 2 -1.86 12.93 -7.64
CA TYR A 2 -2.59 13.93 -6.86
C TYR A 2 -1.69 14.55 -5.79
N THR A 3 -1.84 15.84 -5.59
CA THR A 3 -1.08 16.62 -4.63
C THR A 3 -2.01 17.17 -3.55
N ILE A 4 -1.47 17.96 -2.61
CA ILE A 4 -2.28 18.63 -1.60
C ILE A 4 -3.32 19.55 -2.27
N GLU A 5 -2.93 20.23 -3.34
CA GLU A 5 -3.80 21.15 -4.06
C GLU A 5 -4.79 20.42 -4.96
N ASN A 6 -4.47 19.17 -5.32
CA ASN A 6 -5.30 18.37 -6.21
C ASN A 6 -5.51 17.02 -5.52
N SER A 7 -6.30 17.03 -4.46
CA SER A 7 -6.46 15.90 -3.57
C SER A 7 -7.11 14.69 -4.24
N GLY A 8 -6.51 13.53 -4.04
CA GLY A 8 -7.10 12.27 -4.49
C GLY A 8 -8.41 11.93 -3.78
N LEU A 9 -8.73 12.61 -2.67
CA LEU A 9 -9.99 12.40 -1.96
C LEU A 9 -11.14 13.22 -2.51
N ASP A 10 -10.86 14.17 -3.40
CA ASP A 10 -11.92 14.98 -4.01
C ASP A 10 -12.85 14.05 -4.81
N PRO A 11 -14.18 14.09 -4.55
CA PRO A 11 -15.12 13.24 -5.27
C PRO A 11 -15.12 13.43 -6.77
N ASP A 12 -14.72 14.61 -7.24
CA ASP A 12 -14.67 14.91 -8.67
C ASP A 12 -13.46 14.28 -9.36
N HIS A 13 -12.48 13.80 -8.60
CA HIS A 13 -11.32 13.12 -9.17
C HIS A 13 -11.63 11.64 -9.32
N GLN A 14 -11.54 11.15 -10.54
CA GLN A 14 -11.81 9.75 -10.83
C GLN A 14 -10.57 8.90 -10.60
N TRP A 15 -10.77 7.76 -9.97
CA TRP A 15 -9.75 6.73 -9.83
C TRP A 15 -10.05 5.63 -10.85
N PHE A 16 -9.04 5.20 -11.59
CA PHE A 16 -9.25 4.19 -12.62
C PHE A 16 -7.97 3.45 -12.92
N GLY A 17 -8.12 2.28 -13.54
CA GLY A 17 -7.00 1.49 -14.04
C GLY A 17 -6.14 0.89 -12.94
N ASN A 18 -4.84 0.89 -13.17
CA ASN A 18 -3.87 0.35 -12.23
C ASN A 18 -3.39 1.47 -11.32
N VAL A 19 -3.54 1.28 -10.01
CA VAL A 19 -3.27 2.33 -9.03
C VAL A 19 -2.09 1.96 -8.15
N TRP A 20 -1.18 2.91 -7.97
CA TRP A 20 -0.17 2.87 -6.92
C TRP A 20 -0.60 3.88 -5.87
N LEU A 21 -0.80 3.41 -4.64
CA LEU A 21 -1.22 4.27 -3.55
C LEU A 21 -0.20 4.27 -2.42
N ASN A 22 0.31 5.43 -2.12
CA ASN A 22 1.15 5.66 -0.94
C ASN A 22 0.52 6.83 -0.20
N PRO A 23 -0.50 6.57 0.64
CA PRO A 23 -1.26 7.66 1.25
C PRO A 23 -0.46 8.36 2.34
N PRO A 24 -0.86 9.59 2.71
CA PRO A 24 -0.33 10.22 3.90
C PRO A 24 -0.56 9.32 5.10
N PHE A 25 0.43 9.22 5.99
CA PHE A 25 0.32 8.32 7.14
C PHE A 25 -0.39 8.96 8.33
N SER A 26 -0.72 10.24 8.25
CA SER A 26 -1.43 10.94 9.31
C SER A 26 -2.90 10.56 9.36
N ARG A 27 -3.47 10.58 10.56
CA ARG A 27 -4.91 10.40 10.74
C ARG A 27 -5.62 11.73 10.50
N PRO A 28 -6.81 11.72 9.95
CA PRO A 28 -7.58 10.57 9.43
C PRO A 28 -7.33 10.29 7.94
N LEU A 29 -6.36 10.96 7.33
CA LEU A 29 -6.17 10.91 5.89
C LEU A 29 -5.86 9.50 5.38
N CYS A 30 -5.00 8.78 6.08
CA CYS A 30 -4.63 7.43 5.64
C CYS A 30 -5.88 6.55 5.50
N GLU A 31 -6.70 6.54 6.53
CA GLU A 31 -7.93 5.76 6.53
C GLU A 31 -8.87 6.18 5.39
N GLN A 32 -9.00 7.48 5.16
CA GLN A 32 -9.86 7.99 4.10
C GLN A 32 -9.38 7.55 2.72
N PHE A 33 -8.07 7.56 2.47
CA PHE A 33 -7.52 7.09 1.20
C PHE A 33 -7.75 5.59 1.03
N ILE A 34 -7.58 4.81 2.08
CA ILE A 34 -7.80 3.37 2.00
C ILE A 34 -9.28 3.06 1.74
N ASP A 35 -10.18 3.73 2.44
CA ASP A 35 -11.61 3.56 2.22
C ASP A 35 -11.99 3.92 0.78
N ARG A 36 -11.44 5.00 0.26
CA ARG A 36 -11.68 5.40 -1.12
C ARG A 36 -11.18 4.36 -2.11
N LEU A 37 -9.98 3.83 -1.88
CA LEU A 37 -9.41 2.82 -2.76
C LEU A 37 -10.27 1.56 -2.80
N ILE A 38 -10.66 1.07 -1.64
CA ILE A 38 -11.46 -0.16 -1.57
C ILE A 38 -12.80 0.05 -2.29
N LYS A 39 -13.42 1.20 -2.06
CA LYS A 39 -14.69 1.53 -2.74
C LYS A 39 -14.52 1.54 -4.25
N GLU A 40 -13.50 2.22 -4.75
CA GLU A 40 -13.27 2.31 -6.18
C GLU A 40 -12.92 0.95 -6.79
N TRP A 41 -12.23 0.12 -6.04
CA TRP A 41 -11.91 -1.24 -6.47
C TRP A 41 -13.16 -2.12 -6.48
N GLU A 42 -14.01 -2.03 -5.46
CA GLU A 42 -15.26 -2.80 -5.41
C GLU A 42 -16.23 -2.41 -6.52
N GLU A 43 -16.20 -1.15 -6.93
CA GLU A 43 -17.06 -0.64 -8.01
C GLU A 43 -16.47 -0.85 -9.40
N ASP A 44 -15.34 -1.57 -9.49
CA ASP A 44 -14.64 -1.88 -10.73
C ASP A 44 -14.08 -0.66 -11.46
N ASN A 45 -13.96 0.47 -10.78
CA ASN A 45 -13.31 1.64 -11.35
C ASN A 45 -11.79 1.49 -11.34
N VAL A 46 -11.26 0.86 -10.29
CA VAL A 46 -9.85 0.51 -10.20
C VAL A 46 -9.70 -0.95 -10.55
N ASP A 47 -8.86 -1.23 -11.53
CA ASP A 47 -8.63 -2.61 -11.99
C ASP A 47 -7.81 -3.40 -10.99
N GLN A 48 -6.70 -2.84 -10.55
CA GLN A 48 -5.85 -3.43 -9.53
C GLN A 48 -5.03 -2.33 -8.86
N ALA A 49 -4.51 -2.63 -7.68
CA ALA A 49 -3.75 -1.63 -6.93
C ALA A 49 -2.65 -2.26 -6.09
N VAL A 50 -1.58 -1.49 -5.91
CA VAL A 50 -0.52 -1.79 -4.94
C VAL A 50 -0.51 -0.64 -3.95
N VAL A 51 -0.51 -0.97 -2.66
CA VAL A 51 -0.63 0.02 -1.59
C VAL A 51 0.53 -0.12 -0.62
N LEU A 52 1.23 0.97 -0.37
CA LEU A 52 2.30 1.02 0.64
C LEU A 52 1.81 1.84 1.83
N VAL A 53 1.79 1.22 3.00
CA VAL A 53 1.34 1.86 4.24
C VAL A 53 2.27 1.50 5.40
N ASN A 54 2.18 2.28 6.47
CA ASN A 54 2.82 1.89 7.74
C ASN A 54 1.97 0.84 8.44
N VAL A 55 2.63 -0.10 9.09
CA VAL A 55 1.95 -1.08 9.93
C VAL A 55 1.18 -0.33 11.01
N SER A 56 -0.05 -0.74 11.25
CA SER A 56 -0.95 -0.05 12.15
C SER A 56 -1.84 -1.06 12.89
N THR A 57 -2.39 -0.63 14.01
CA THR A 57 -3.42 -1.40 14.72
C THR A 57 -4.83 -0.92 14.38
N GLY A 58 -4.96 0.02 13.47
CA GLY A 58 -6.25 0.56 13.07
C GLY A 58 -7.12 -0.45 12.33
N LYS A 59 -8.42 -0.23 12.39
CA LYS A 59 -9.37 -1.13 11.73
C LYS A 59 -9.09 -1.27 10.23
N TRP A 60 -8.76 -0.17 9.57
CA TRP A 60 -8.49 -0.19 8.14
C TRP A 60 -7.33 -1.13 7.78
N PHE A 61 -6.32 -1.20 8.65
CA PHE A 61 -5.18 -2.08 8.42
C PHE A 61 -5.58 -3.55 8.54
N HIS A 62 -6.38 -3.86 9.55
CA HIS A 62 -6.86 -5.22 9.75
C HIS A 62 -7.78 -5.69 8.63
N VAL A 63 -8.58 -4.77 8.07
CA VAL A 63 -9.41 -5.09 6.90
C VAL A 63 -8.51 -5.48 5.72
N LEU A 64 -7.45 -4.72 5.48
CA LEU A 64 -6.52 -5.05 4.40
C LEU A 64 -5.86 -6.42 4.65
N LEU A 65 -5.43 -6.69 5.88
CA LEU A 65 -4.81 -7.98 6.21
C LEU A 65 -5.76 -9.15 5.99
N GLU A 66 -7.03 -8.96 6.29
CA GLU A 66 -8.01 -10.04 6.19
C GLU A 66 -8.33 -10.40 4.74
N PHE A 67 -8.39 -9.42 3.86
CA PHE A 67 -8.91 -9.64 2.52
C PHE A 67 -7.87 -9.61 1.39
N PHE A 68 -6.68 -9.09 1.63
CA PHE A 68 -5.72 -8.89 0.55
C PHE A 68 -4.34 -9.46 0.85
N PRO A 69 -3.61 -9.89 -0.19
CA PRO A 69 -2.22 -10.33 -0.04
C PRO A 69 -1.34 -9.20 0.47
N VAL A 70 -0.34 -9.56 1.27
CA VAL A 70 0.55 -8.58 1.89
C VAL A 70 2.01 -9.05 1.79
N ALA A 71 2.91 -8.10 1.63
CA ALA A 71 4.35 -8.31 1.70
C ALA A 71 4.95 -7.27 2.65
N TYR A 72 5.86 -7.71 3.51
CA TYR A 72 6.49 -6.83 4.50
C TYR A 72 7.94 -6.57 4.10
N PRO A 73 8.35 -5.31 3.83
CA PRO A 73 9.76 -5.00 3.57
C PRO A 73 10.64 -5.51 4.70
N ARG A 74 11.75 -6.15 4.34
CA ARG A 74 12.65 -6.78 5.30
C ARG A 74 13.84 -5.90 5.63
N HIS A 75 14.40 -6.14 6.80
CA HIS A 75 15.75 -5.68 7.08
C HIS A 75 16.73 -6.39 6.13
N CYS A 76 17.70 -5.63 5.67
CA CYS A 76 18.80 -6.20 4.94
C CYS A 76 20.04 -5.35 5.24
N SER A 77 21.19 -5.75 4.70
CA SER A 77 22.42 -5.01 4.92
C SER A 77 22.35 -3.56 4.42
N LEU A 78 21.43 -3.28 3.51
CA LEU A 78 21.29 -1.95 2.92
C LEU A 78 20.22 -1.11 3.62
N HIS A 79 19.30 -1.74 4.35
CA HIS A 79 18.17 -1.05 4.98
C HIS A 79 18.06 -1.43 6.43
N ARG A 80 18.30 -0.48 7.31
CA ARG A 80 18.29 -0.75 8.76
C ARG A 80 16.90 -0.89 9.33
N ASN A 81 15.89 -0.37 8.63
CA ASN A 81 14.56 -0.18 9.19
C ASN A 81 13.50 -0.94 8.42
N ALA A 82 13.69 -2.02 7.85
CA ALA A 82 12.63 -2.80 7.21
C ALA A 82 11.55 -1.92 6.56
N ARG A 83 11.98 -0.87 5.86
CA ARG A 83 11.06 0.02 5.18
C ARG A 83 11.70 0.56 3.90
N ILE A 84 10.83 0.91 2.98
CA ILE A 84 11.27 1.51 1.71
C ILE A 84 11.58 2.98 1.97
N GLU A 85 12.78 3.39 1.56
CA GLU A 85 13.19 4.77 1.69
C GLU A 85 12.96 5.50 0.37
N PHE A 86 12.51 6.72 0.48
CA PHE A 86 12.34 7.59 -0.66
C PHE A 86 13.37 8.71 -0.61
N TYR A 87 13.83 9.15 -1.77
CA TYR A 87 14.71 10.30 -1.82
C TYR A 87 13.97 11.52 -1.29
N PRO A 88 14.59 12.30 -0.40
CA PRO A 88 13.95 13.50 0.11
C PRO A 88 13.77 14.53 -1.01
N LEU A 89 12.68 15.28 -0.92
CA LEU A 89 12.50 16.40 -1.81
C LEU A 89 13.52 17.48 -1.49
N LYS A 90 13.85 18.27 -2.52
CA LYS A 90 14.78 19.38 -2.33
C LYS A 90 14.23 20.31 -1.24
N GLY A 91 15.05 20.58 -0.24
CA GLY A 91 14.63 21.41 0.88
C GLY A 91 13.95 20.66 2.01
N ASN A 92 13.76 19.35 1.87
CA ASN A 92 13.18 18.52 2.92
C ASN A 92 14.21 17.51 3.38
N PRO A 93 15.00 17.85 4.42
CA PRO A 93 16.09 16.99 4.85
C PRO A 93 15.61 15.67 5.41
N ARG A 94 16.47 14.68 5.36
CA ARG A 94 16.16 13.31 5.76
C ARG A 94 15.82 13.16 7.25
N GLY A 95 16.13 14.14 8.04
CA GLY A 95 15.85 14.10 9.47
C GLY A 95 14.37 13.90 9.81
N THR A 96 13.51 14.14 8.85
CA THR A 96 12.08 13.90 9.03
C THR A 96 11.70 12.43 8.89
N ASP A 97 12.63 11.59 8.48
CA ASP A 97 12.39 10.18 8.20
C ASP A 97 12.66 9.29 9.39
N ASN A 98 12.50 9.80 10.58
CA ASN A 98 12.78 9.07 11.81
C ASN A 98 11.67 8.11 12.22
N ASN A 99 10.70 7.90 11.35
CA ASN A 99 9.63 6.97 11.65
C ASN A 99 10.21 5.56 11.64
N SER A 100 10.23 4.93 12.80
CA SER A 100 10.73 3.57 12.98
C SER A 100 9.67 2.50 12.71
N SER A 101 8.46 2.90 12.36
CA SER A 101 7.39 1.95 12.08
C SER A 101 7.69 1.14 10.84
N GLY A 102 7.40 -0.15 10.90
CA GLY A 102 7.48 -1.01 9.73
C GLY A 102 6.45 -0.64 8.69
N GLN A 103 6.64 -1.14 7.49
CA GLN A 103 5.72 -0.89 6.39
C GLN A 103 5.12 -2.20 5.89
N ALA A 104 4.01 -2.09 5.19
CA ALA A 104 3.35 -3.23 4.55
C ALA A 104 2.94 -2.81 3.15
N ILE A 105 3.05 -3.75 2.22
CA ILE A 105 2.62 -3.56 0.83
C ILE A 105 1.47 -4.51 0.60
N PHE A 106 0.31 -3.98 0.23
CA PHE A 106 -0.88 -4.77 -0.08
C PHE A 106 -1.14 -4.77 -1.56
N TYR A 107 -1.76 -5.84 -2.03
CA TYR A 107 -2.15 -5.97 -3.43
C TYR A 107 -3.65 -6.21 -3.53
N LEU A 108 -4.34 -5.33 -4.27
CA LEU A 108 -5.74 -5.50 -4.62
C LEU A 108 -5.78 -6.02 -6.06
N PRO A 109 -6.11 -7.31 -6.26
CA PRO A 109 -6.04 -7.92 -7.59
C PRO A 109 -7.21 -7.50 -8.49
N PRO A 110 -7.15 -7.83 -9.79
CA PRO A 110 -8.24 -7.46 -10.70
C PRO A 110 -9.44 -8.42 -10.58
N GLY A 111 -10.07 -8.40 -9.43
CA GLY A 111 -11.22 -9.24 -9.11
C GLY A 111 -11.09 -9.83 -7.72
N PRO A 112 -12.07 -10.65 -7.29
CA PRO A 112 -12.00 -11.27 -5.97
C PRO A 112 -10.71 -12.07 -5.80
N PRO A 113 -10.00 -11.90 -4.66
CA PRO A 113 -8.70 -12.57 -4.47
C PRO A 113 -8.74 -14.08 -4.66
N GLU A 114 -9.82 -14.74 -4.28
CA GLU A 114 -9.94 -16.18 -4.42
C GLU A 114 -9.92 -16.67 -5.87
N PHE A 115 -10.14 -15.78 -6.83
CA PHE A 115 -10.11 -16.09 -8.24
C PHE A 115 -8.89 -15.53 -8.98
N CYS A 116 -7.97 -14.91 -8.25
CA CYS A 116 -6.83 -14.20 -8.84
C CYS A 116 -5.48 -14.79 -8.41
N GLU A 117 -5.40 -16.11 -8.24
CA GLU A 117 -4.19 -16.76 -7.76
C GLU A 117 -2.96 -16.42 -8.60
N GLY A 118 -3.10 -16.40 -9.92
CA GLY A 118 -1.96 -16.06 -10.79
C GLY A 118 -1.44 -14.66 -10.58
N HIS A 119 -2.33 -13.69 -10.43
CA HIS A 119 -1.96 -12.31 -10.17
C HIS A 119 -1.30 -12.17 -8.79
N ILE A 120 -1.86 -12.86 -7.80
CA ILE A 120 -1.31 -12.82 -6.43
C ILE A 120 0.08 -13.44 -6.39
N ASN A 121 0.28 -14.54 -7.08
CA ASN A 121 1.60 -15.18 -7.16
C ASN A 121 2.61 -14.27 -7.87
N SER A 122 2.18 -13.53 -8.87
CA SER A 122 3.05 -12.56 -9.54
C SER A 122 3.45 -11.43 -8.60
N PHE A 123 2.53 -10.97 -7.76
CA PHE A 123 2.82 -9.97 -6.73
C PHE A 123 3.87 -10.49 -5.76
N TYR A 124 3.69 -11.69 -5.22
CA TYR A 124 4.66 -12.28 -4.30
C TYR A 124 6.03 -12.46 -4.95
N ARG A 125 6.04 -12.91 -6.20
CA ARG A 125 7.30 -13.11 -6.94
C ARG A 125 8.04 -11.79 -7.13
N ALA A 126 7.29 -10.71 -7.37
CA ALA A 126 7.89 -9.40 -7.59
C ALA A 126 8.54 -8.85 -6.32
N PHE A 127 7.98 -9.15 -5.16
CA PHE A 127 8.44 -8.55 -3.90
C PHE A 127 9.26 -9.47 -3.01
N ARG A 128 9.35 -10.76 -3.31
CA ARG A 128 9.96 -11.73 -2.39
C ARG A 128 11.43 -11.46 -2.08
N GLU A 129 12.15 -10.77 -2.94
CA GLU A 129 13.56 -10.51 -2.71
C GLU A 129 13.79 -9.42 -1.66
N ILE A 130 12.87 -8.49 -1.53
CA ILE A 130 13.00 -7.38 -0.59
C ILE A 130 11.98 -7.44 0.55
N CYS A 131 11.05 -8.37 0.50
CA CYS A 131 9.96 -8.46 1.46
C CYS A 131 9.85 -9.86 2.05
N THR A 132 9.30 -9.92 3.25
CA THR A 132 8.84 -11.15 3.84
C THR A 132 7.40 -11.37 3.42
N ILE A 133 7.12 -12.52 2.84
CA ILE A 133 5.77 -12.91 2.45
C ILE A 133 5.25 -13.81 3.56
N PRO A 134 4.19 -13.43 4.28
CA PRO A 134 3.65 -14.27 5.33
C PRO A 134 3.21 -15.62 4.77
N TRP A 135 3.46 -16.68 5.53
CA TRP A 135 3.02 -18.01 5.13
C TRP A 135 1.50 -18.06 5.16
N LYS A 136 0.92 -18.56 4.09
CA LYS A 136 -0.53 -18.55 3.97
C LYS A 136 -1.17 -19.90 4.31
N GLY A 137 -0.40 -20.89 4.55
CA GLY A 137 -0.94 -22.22 4.76
C GLY A 137 -1.54 -22.81 3.50
N GLU A 138 -1.71 -24.06 3.53
CA GLU A 138 -2.32 -24.80 2.41
C GLU A 138 -3.79 -25.08 2.67
#